data_0d1b33d864a3ef491aa4b6299b842d4a
#
_entry.id   0d1b33d864a3ef491aa4b6299b842d4a
#
_cell.length_a   1.000
_cell.length_b   1.000
_cell.length_c   1.000
_cell.angle_alpha   90.00
_cell.angle_beta   90.00
_cell.angle_gamma   90.00
#
_symmetry.space_group_name_H-M   'P 1'
#
loop_
_entity.id
_entity.type
_entity.pdbx_description
1 polymer ?
#
loop_
_entity_poly.entity_id
_entity_poly.type
_entity_poly.pdbx_seq_one_letter_code
_entity_poly.pdbx_strand_id
1 'polypeptide(L)'
;MTIYGLGKTIFKILGRVRPNNGFAARLWKSGKADIGIIGCGQFAFATIGFSIWRRYGNRFAICYDINVDKQRSFASFFGLAQDDVSAREVITDERVRFLYIASNHASHTDYAVQGLLAGKIVYLEKPISVSIEQLQRLNETIRRTSGQIFAGYNRPFSAAVRHLYHLMKGVDQPLTLNCFISGHVLGPEHWYRKPEEGTRVCGNVGHWLDLAVHMLCWSSLPDKWGITTVYSNAMTRDEDMAIVLTSERGDLVNIILTARGEPFEGINETINIQQGDLIAKIDDFRQLVVWQGDKLVKRRFWPKDVGHHLAIIQPFSEEKREWREVELSTLLMLCIARMVVNGDHFCEFSFSEEQKRLTGPPSRHETDSAIT
;
A
#
# COMPACT_ATOMS: atom_id res chain seq x y z
N MET A 1 -1.96 24.00 1.29
CA MET A 1 -0.98 24.20 2.38
C MET A 1 -1.46 23.63 3.70
N THR A 2 -2.71 23.77 4.05
CA THR A 2 -3.28 23.32 5.33
C THR A 2 -3.25 21.81 5.57
N ILE A 3 -3.30 20.96 4.52
CA ILE A 3 -3.41 19.50 4.63
C ILE A 3 -2.07 18.80 4.68
N TYR A 4 -1.16 19.15 3.76
CA TYR A 4 0.09 18.40 3.54
C TYR A 4 1.34 19.08 4.10
N GLY A 5 1.21 20.30 4.66
CA GLY A 5 2.32 21.15 5.01
C GLY A 5 3.02 21.75 3.78
N LEU A 6 3.79 22.83 3.98
CA LEU A 6 4.39 23.60 2.89
C LEU A 6 5.30 22.76 1.97
N GLY A 7 6.23 22.03 2.53
CA GLY A 7 7.21 21.26 1.76
C GLY A 7 6.59 20.21 0.84
N LYS A 8 5.66 19.38 1.36
CA LYS A 8 4.97 18.35 0.55
C LYS A 8 4.05 18.97 -0.50
N THR A 9 3.43 20.13 -0.18
CA THR A 9 2.61 20.87 -1.16
C THR A 9 3.46 21.35 -2.33
N ILE A 10 4.64 21.92 -2.05
CA ILE A 10 5.59 22.34 -3.10
C ILE A 10 5.99 21.15 -3.97
N PHE A 11 6.37 20.01 -3.38
CA PHE A 11 6.71 18.80 -4.14
C PHE A 11 5.55 18.26 -4.99
N LYS A 12 4.30 18.32 -4.48
CA LYS A 12 3.11 17.97 -5.28
C LYS A 12 2.92 18.88 -6.49
N ILE A 13 3.15 20.18 -6.33
CA ILE A 13 3.08 21.15 -7.43
C ILE A 13 4.19 20.88 -8.43
N LEU A 14 5.44 20.76 -7.96
CA LEU A 14 6.60 20.46 -8.81
C LEU A 14 6.43 19.15 -9.57
N GLY A 15 5.86 18.13 -8.93
CA GLY A 15 5.56 16.85 -9.58
C GLY A 15 4.48 16.91 -10.66
N ARG A 16 3.58 17.92 -10.62
CA ARG A 16 2.56 18.17 -11.67
C ARG A 16 3.13 19.00 -12.81
N VAL A 17 3.87 20.04 -12.50
CA VAL A 17 4.47 20.96 -13.49
C VAL A 17 5.72 20.34 -14.14
N ARG A 18 6.45 19.50 -13.42
CA ARG A 18 7.68 18.81 -13.85
C ARG A 18 8.65 19.75 -14.57
N PRO A 19 9.22 20.75 -13.87
CA PRO A 19 10.16 21.66 -14.48
C PRO A 19 11.42 20.92 -14.94
N ASN A 20 11.80 21.13 -16.22
CA ASN A 20 12.95 20.48 -16.86
C ASN A 20 14.33 21.03 -16.44
N ASN A 21 14.42 21.83 -15.42
CA ASN A 21 15.58 22.69 -15.19
C ASN A 21 16.46 22.25 -14.05
N GLY A 22 16.87 21.05 -13.84
CA GLY A 22 17.94 20.68 -12.89
C GLY A 22 18.18 21.57 -11.64
N PHE A 23 17.36 22.65 -11.52
CA PHE A 23 17.46 23.69 -10.52
C PHE A 23 17.32 23.15 -9.10
N ALA A 24 16.44 22.20 -8.93
CA ALA A 24 16.19 21.61 -7.63
C ALA A 24 17.34 20.68 -7.18
N ALA A 25 17.99 19.98 -8.11
CA ALA A 25 19.13 19.13 -7.82
C ALA A 25 20.32 19.91 -7.23
N ARG A 26 20.48 21.17 -7.62
CA ARG A 26 21.56 22.05 -7.12
C ARG A 26 21.33 22.58 -5.70
N LEU A 27 20.07 22.61 -5.25
CA LEU A 27 19.72 23.12 -3.93
C LEU A 27 19.83 22.08 -2.82
N TRP A 28 20.00 20.79 -3.17
CA TRP A 28 19.96 19.71 -2.18
C TRP A 28 21.33 19.02 -2.07
N LYS A 29 21.84 18.93 -0.85
CA LYS A 29 23.05 18.16 -0.59
C LYS A 29 22.84 16.73 -1.09
N SER A 30 23.73 16.25 -1.93
CA SER A 30 23.75 14.87 -2.36
C SER A 30 24.14 13.98 -1.19
N GLY A 31 23.27 13.05 -0.82
CA GLY A 31 23.63 11.91 0.01
C GLY A 31 24.35 10.86 -0.81
N LYS A 32 24.53 9.67 -0.25
CA LYS A 32 25.01 8.49 -0.99
C LYS A 32 23.98 8.13 -2.08
N ALA A 33 24.36 8.11 -3.35
CA ALA A 33 23.47 7.76 -4.45
C ALA A 33 23.38 6.22 -4.56
N ASP A 34 22.43 5.61 -3.86
CA ASP A 34 22.27 4.17 -3.75
C ASP A 34 20.82 3.67 -3.89
N ILE A 35 19.92 4.54 -4.37
CA ILE A 35 18.53 4.21 -4.65
C ILE A 35 18.27 4.16 -6.14
N GLY A 36 17.78 3.02 -6.64
CA GLY A 36 17.12 2.89 -7.93
C GLY A 36 15.61 2.97 -7.78
N ILE A 37 14.92 3.59 -8.73
CA ILE A 37 13.47 3.66 -8.72
C ILE A 37 12.87 3.24 -10.06
N ILE A 38 11.85 2.39 -10.01
CA ILE A 38 11.02 1.96 -11.15
C ILE A 38 9.62 2.52 -10.96
N GLY A 39 9.15 3.29 -11.94
CA GLY A 39 7.95 4.11 -11.86
C GLY A 39 8.27 5.53 -11.39
N CYS A 40 8.17 6.50 -12.31
CA CYS A 40 8.45 7.92 -12.07
C CYS A 40 7.16 8.76 -12.05
N GLY A 41 6.04 8.14 -11.68
CA GLY A 41 4.73 8.77 -11.60
C GLY A 41 4.65 9.88 -10.54
N GLN A 42 3.46 10.46 -10.40
CA GLN A 42 3.22 11.55 -9.43
C GLN A 42 3.49 11.11 -7.98
N PHE A 43 3.14 9.86 -7.63
CA PHE A 43 3.37 9.33 -6.29
C PHE A 43 4.87 9.14 -6.00
N ALA A 44 5.59 8.55 -6.94
CA ALA A 44 7.04 8.38 -6.85
C ALA A 44 7.75 9.74 -6.68
N PHE A 45 7.37 10.73 -7.46
CA PHE A 45 7.95 12.06 -7.39
C PHE A 45 7.60 12.79 -6.08
N ALA A 46 6.29 12.96 -5.81
CA ALA A 46 5.81 13.87 -4.77
C ALA A 46 5.70 13.24 -3.37
N THR A 47 5.76 11.92 -3.26
CA THR A 47 5.62 11.23 -1.99
C THR A 47 6.87 10.44 -1.63
N ILE A 48 7.35 9.54 -2.50
CA ILE A 48 8.59 8.80 -2.27
C ILE A 48 9.79 9.77 -2.31
N GLY A 49 9.93 10.53 -3.39
CA GLY A 49 11.01 11.51 -3.58
C GLY A 49 11.09 12.51 -2.44
N PHE A 50 9.94 13.08 -2.04
CA PHE A 50 9.89 14.00 -0.90
C PHE A 50 10.29 13.35 0.42
N SER A 51 9.83 12.13 0.70
CA SER A 51 10.11 11.43 1.97
C SER A 51 11.58 11.08 2.11
N ILE A 52 12.20 10.58 1.03
CA ILE A 52 13.63 10.29 0.99
C ILE A 52 14.45 11.57 1.13
N TRP A 53 14.16 12.57 0.29
CA TRP A 53 14.89 13.83 0.29
C TRP A 53 14.83 14.54 1.65
N ARG A 54 13.64 14.62 2.26
CA ARG A 54 13.45 15.28 3.55
C ARG A 54 14.33 14.68 4.65
N ARG A 55 14.55 13.36 4.63
CA ARG A 55 15.25 12.65 5.71
C ARG A 55 16.72 12.40 5.41
N TYR A 56 17.05 12.13 4.15
CA TYR A 56 18.37 11.62 3.76
C TYR A 56 19.04 12.42 2.64
N GLY A 57 18.40 13.47 2.13
CA GLY A 57 18.85 14.20 0.94
C GLY A 57 18.56 13.43 -0.34
N ASN A 58 19.13 13.87 -1.46
CA ASN A 58 18.99 13.19 -2.73
C ASN A 58 19.86 11.93 -2.76
N ARG A 59 19.24 10.76 -2.74
CA ARG A 59 19.89 9.44 -2.77
C ARG A 59 19.62 8.65 -4.05
N PHE A 60 18.87 9.22 -4.99
CA PHE A 60 18.59 8.53 -6.25
C PHE A 60 19.85 8.46 -7.11
N ALA A 61 20.16 7.26 -7.65
CA ALA A 61 21.27 6.98 -8.55
C ALA A 61 20.80 6.86 -10.00
N ILE A 62 19.61 6.25 -10.20
CA ILE A 62 19.07 5.88 -11.51
C ILE A 62 17.56 5.69 -11.40
N CYS A 63 16.81 5.96 -12.48
CA CYS A 63 15.37 5.78 -12.53
C CYS A 63 14.90 5.23 -13.88
N TYR A 64 13.75 4.54 -13.86
CA TYR A 64 13.08 4.03 -15.05
C TYR A 64 11.56 4.27 -14.97
N ASP A 65 10.97 4.62 -16.10
CA ASP A 65 9.51 4.61 -16.34
C ASP A 65 9.24 4.21 -17.79
N ILE A 66 8.18 3.43 -18.03
CA ILE A 66 7.76 3.09 -19.40
C ILE A 66 7.42 4.34 -20.21
N ASN A 67 7.01 5.41 -19.55
CA ASN A 67 6.84 6.73 -20.14
C ASN A 67 8.16 7.50 -20.04
N VAL A 68 8.83 7.64 -21.18
CA VAL A 68 10.16 8.28 -21.30
C VAL A 68 10.15 9.73 -20.77
N ASP A 69 9.06 10.48 -20.99
CA ASP A 69 8.97 11.85 -20.50
C ASP A 69 8.92 11.92 -18.96
N LYS A 70 8.22 10.98 -18.33
CA LYS A 70 8.22 10.86 -16.85
C LYS A 70 9.59 10.47 -16.34
N GLN A 71 10.28 9.55 -17.01
CA GLN A 71 11.65 9.14 -16.66
C GLN A 71 12.60 10.33 -16.76
N ARG A 72 12.65 11.01 -17.91
CA ARG A 72 13.52 12.19 -18.15
C ARG A 72 13.24 13.32 -17.17
N SER A 73 11.97 13.59 -16.90
CA SER A 73 11.56 14.62 -15.96
C SER A 73 12.01 14.31 -14.52
N PHE A 74 11.89 13.03 -14.10
CA PHE A 74 12.36 12.59 -12.79
C PHE A 74 13.89 12.70 -12.70
N ALA A 75 14.60 12.18 -13.71
CA ALA A 75 16.04 12.25 -13.79
C ALA A 75 16.57 13.69 -13.75
N SER A 76 15.99 14.58 -14.57
CA SER A 76 16.36 16.01 -14.58
C SER A 76 16.14 16.67 -13.23
N PHE A 77 15.00 16.42 -12.58
CA PHE A 77 14.66 17.03 -11.29
C PHE A 77 15.62 16.60 -10.18
N PHE A 78 15.94 15.31 -10.10
CA PHE A 78 16.87 14.77 -9.11
C PHE A 78 18.35 14.82 -9.53
N GLY A 79 18.65 15.36 -10.72
CA GLY A 79 20.02 15.55 -11.21
C GLY A 79 20.72 14.23 -11.50
N LEU A 80 20.01 13.24 -12.03
CA LEU A 80 20.57 11.96 -12.41
C LEU A 80 21.26 12.09 -13.78
N ALA A 81 22.52 11.69 -13.84
CA ALA A 81 23.27 11.63 -15.11
C ALA A 81 22.96 10.29 -15.78
N GLN A 82 21.88 10.25 -16.55
CA GLN A 82 21.46 9.08 -17.31
C GLN A 82 20.77 9.48 -18.62
N ASP A 83 20.97 8.67 -19.62
CA ASP A 83 20.16 8.65 -20.83
C ASP A 83 18.92 7.77 -20.65
N ASP A 84 18.26 7.36 -21.73
CA ASP A 84 17.13 6.43 -21.65
C ASP A 84 17.66 5.05 -21.22
N VAL A 85 17.31 4.63 -20.02
CA VAL A 85 17.69 3.34 -19.43
C VAL A 85 16.47 2.42 -19.30
N SER A 86 16.72 1.12 -19.29
CA SER A 86 15.72 0.08 -19.07
C SER A 86 15.53 -0.24 -17.58
N ALA A 87 14.43 -0.90 -17.23
CA ALA A 87 14.22 -1.42 -15.87
C ALA A 87 15.33 -2.38 -15.44
N ARG A 88 15.85 -3.19 -16.39
CA ARG A 88 16.95 -4.13 -16.12
C ARG A 88 18.21 -3.40 -15.69
N GLU A 89 18.55 -2.30 -16.35
CA GLU A 89 19.72 -1.50 -15.98
C GLU A 89 19.57 -0.91 -14.59
N VAL A 90 18.37 -0.43 -14.21
CA VAL A 90 18.12 0.02 -12.82
C VAL A 90 18.32 -1.12 -11.81
N ILE A 91 17.83 -2.33 -12.13
CA ILE A 91 17.94 -3.49 -11.23
C ILE A 91 19.39 -3.97 -11.11
N THR A 92 20.15 -3.96 -12.19
CA THR A 92 21.52 -4.50 -12.22
C THR A 92 22.61 -3.48 -11.89
N ASP A 93 22.26 -2.18 -11.77
CA ASP A 93 23.24 -1.14 -11.42
C ASP A 93 23.89 -1.42 -10.06
N GLU A 94 25.20 -1.53 -10.03
CA GLU A 94 25.99 -1.85 -8.83
C GLU A 94 25.91 -0.77 -7.74
N ARG A 95 25.60 0.48 -8.11
CA ARG A 95 25.40 1.57 -7.15
C ARG A 95 24.09 1.38 -6.37
N VAL A 96 23.09 0.71 -6.96
CA VAL A 96 21.76 0.51 -6.37
C VAL A 96 21.83 -0.58 -5.31
N ARG A 97 21.63 -0.16 -4.07
CA ARG A 97 21.40 -1.06 -2.94
C ARG A 97 19.91 -1.21 -2.64
N PHE A 98 19.16 -0.11 -2.75
CA PHE A 98 17.73 -0.04 -2.44
C PHE A 98 16.96 0.16 -3.75
N LEU A 99 16.06 -0.76 -4.06
CA LEU A 99 15.19 -0.69 -5.22
C LEU A 99 13.78 -0.30 -4.79
N TYR A 100 13.32 0.87 -5.24
CA TYR A 100 11.95 1.35 -5.03
C TYR A 100 11.10 1.06 -6.26
N ILE A 101 9.95 0.40 -6.07
CA ILE A 101 9.03 0.03 -7.15
C ILE A 101 7.68 0.72 -6.90
N ALA A 102 7.29 1.58 -7.84
CA ALA A 102 6.06 2.37 -7.82
C ALA A 102 5.46 2.48 -9.24
N SER A 103 5.51 1.39 -9.99
CA SER A 103 4.97 1.21 -11.34
C SER A 103 3.45 0.98 -11.31
N ASN A 104 2.86 0.41 -12.36
CA ASN A 104 1.50 -0.10 -12.34
C ASN A 104 1.41 -1.41 -11.54
N HIS A 105 0.21 -1.74 -11.05
CA HIS A 105 0.01 -2.84 -10.10
C HIS A 105 0.45 -4.20 -10.68
N ALA A 106 0.09 -4.48 -11.94
CA ALA A 106 0.40 -5.74 -12.60
C ALA A 106 1.91 -6.04 -12.66
N SER A 107 2.76 -5.01 -12.75
CA SER A 107 4.22 -5.16 -12.86
C SER A 107 4.97 -5.17 -11.53
N HIS A 108 4.31 -4.87 -10.42
CA HIS A 108 4.92 -4.77 -9.10
C HIS A 108 5.72 -6.02 -8.72
N THR A 109 5.06 -7.18 -8.77
CA THR A 109 5.66 -8.45 -8.39
C THR A 109 6.86 -8.81 -9.27
N ASP A 110 6.76 -8.60 -10.59
CA ASP A 110 7.82 -8.95 -11.53
C ASP A 110 9.12 -8.19 -11.27
N TYR A 111 9.01 -6.89 -11.04
CA TYR A 111 10.17 -6.08 -10.66
C TYR A 111 10.70 -6.41 -9.26
N ALA A 112 9.81 -6.72 -8.32
CA ALA A 112 10.24 -7.12 -6.97
C ALA A 112 11.03 -8.44 -6.98
N VAL A 113 10.55 -9.44 -7.72
CA VAL A 113 11.23 -10.72 -7.91
C VAL A 113 12.62 -10.51 -8.53
N GLN A 114 12.70 -9.75 -9.62
CA GLN A 114 13.99 -9.46 -10.27
C GLN A 114 14.95 -8.71 -9.32
N GLY A 115 14.44 -7.73 -8.56
CA GLY A 115 15.23 -6.99 -7.58
C GLY A 115 15.80 -7.88 -6.47
N LEU A 116 14.97 -8.77 -5.92
CA LEU A 116 15.40 -9.72 -4.89
C LEU A 116 16.44 -10.71 -5.42
N LEU A 117 16.26 -11.23 -6.65
CA LEU A 117 17.23 -12.11 -7.31
C LEU A 117 18.56 -11.40 -7.59
N ALA A 118 18.54 -10.07 -7.82
CA ALA A 118 19.73 -9.24 -7.97
C ALA A 118 20.33 -8.80 -6.61
N GLY A 119 19.82 -9.33 -5.48
CA GLY A 119 20.32 -9.02 -4.14
C GLY A 119 20.00 -7.61 -3.63
N LYS A 120 18.99 -6.93 -4.22
CA LYS A 120 18.57 -5.61 -3.79
C LYS A 120 17.66 -5.69 -2.57
N ILE A 121 17.70 -4.66 -1.73
CA ILE A 121 16.69 -4.42 -0.71
C ILE A 121 15.51 -3.72 -1.39
N VAL A 122 14.33 -4.34 -1.39
CA VAL A 122 13.18 -3.90 -2.19
C VAL A 122 12.18 -3.14 -1.32
N TYR A 123 11.78 -1.95 -1.77
CA TYR A 123 10.56 -1.29 -1.32
C TYR A 123 9.53 -1.39 -2.44
N LEU A 124 8.39 -1.99 -2.15
CA LEU A 124 7.33 -2.27 -3.11
C LEU A 124 6.05 -1.52 -2.74
N GLU A 125 5.60 -0.63 -3.63
CA GLU A 125 4.29 0.01 -3.44
C GLU A 125 3.15 -1.01 -3.48
N LYS A 126 2.07 -0.60 -2.85
CA LYS A 126 0.84 -1.40 -2.82
C LYS A 126 0.06 -1.29 -4.17
N PRO A 127 -0.70 -2.31 -4.56
CA PRO A 127 -0.78 -3.64 -3.98
C PRO A 127 0.50 -4.43 -4.22
N ILE A 128 0.80 -5.34 -3.32
CA ILE A 128 2.02 -6.15 -3.41
C ILE A 128 1.94 -7.12 -4.60
N SER A 129 0.75 -7.68 -4.80
CA SER A 129 0.41 -8.58 -5.90
C SER A 129 -1.05 -8.38 -6.26
N VAL A 130 -1.42 -8.72 -7.49
CA VAL A 130 -2.81 -8.68 -7.99
C VAL A 130 -3.36 -10.06 -8.32
N SER A 131 -2.55 -11.11 -8.15
CA SER A 131 -2.97 -12.51 -8.26
C SER A 131 -2.26 -13.39 -7.25
N ILE A 132 -2.82 -14.58 -7.02
CA ILE A 132 -2.24 -15.59 -6.11
C ILE A 132 -0.89 -16.10 -6.66
N GLU A 133 -0.77 -16.30 -7.97
CA GLU A 133 0.45 -16.78 -8.64
C GLU A 133 1.59 -15.75 -8.47
N GLN A 134 1.29 -14.46 -8.56
CA GLN A 134 2.25 -13.40 -8.27
C GLN A 134 2.73 -13.48 -6.82
N LEU A 135 1.81 -13.62 -5.86
CA LEU A 135 2.16 -13.71 -4.44
C LEU A 135 2.98 -14.97 -4.13
N GLN A 136 2.62 -16.14 -4.72
CA GLN A 136 3.37 -17.39 -4.60
C GLN A 136 4.82 -17.20 -5.07
N ARG A 137 5.00 -16.68 -6.29
CA ARG A 137 6.32 -16.44 -6.88
C ARG A 137 7.16 -15.46 -6.05
N LEU A 138 6.53 -14.40 -5.50
CA LEU A 138 7.21 -13.46 -4.64
C LEU A 138 7.68 -14.10 -3.33
N ASN A 139 6.80 -14.84 -2.66
CA ASN A 139 7.12 -15.55 -1.42
C ASN A 139 8.21 -16.63 -1.60
N GLU A 140 8.16 -17.37 -2.71
CA GLU A 140 9.21 -18.32 -3.06
C GLU A 140 10.55 -17.63 -3.25
N THR A 141 10.56 -16.49 -3.94
CA THR A 141 11.77 -15.71 -4.16
C THR A 141 12.34 -15.16 -2.85
N ILE A 142 11.49 -14.63 -1.95
CA ILE A 142 11.92 -14.16 -0.63
C ILE A 142 12.59 -15.31 0.16
N ARG A 143 11.95 -16.47 0.21
CA ARG A 143 12.52 -17.65 0.91
C ARG A 143 13.86 -18.08 0.32
N ARG A 144 13.95 -18.15 -1.02
CA ARG A 144 15.14 -18.62 -1.72
C ARG A 144 16.33 -17.68 -1.62
N THR A 145 16.07 -16.36 -1.60
CA THR A 145 17.12 -15.35 -1.56
C THR A 145 17.43 -14.84 -0.15
N SER A 146 16.59 -15.15 0.83
CA SER A 146 16.57 -14.48 2.14
C SER A 146 16.53 -12.95 1.99
N GLY A 147 15.87 -12.48 0.91
CA GLY A 147 15.85 -11.08 0.50
C GLY A 147 14.98 -10.21 1.41
N GLN A 148 15.33 -8.95 1.53
CA GLN A 148 14.56 -7.98 2.31
C GLN A 148 13.60 -7.23 1.41
N ILE A 149 12.31 -7.26 1.77
CA ILE A 149 11.24 -6.53 1.08
C ILE A 149 10.37 -5.78 2.08
N PHE A 150 9.95 -4.58 1.71
CA PHE A 150 9.13 -3.68 2.51
C PHE A 150 7.94 -3.20 1.70
N ALA A 151 6.73 -3.32 2.25
CA ALA A 151 5.49 -2.96 1.59
C ALA A 151 5.10 -1.50 1.80
N GLY A 152 4.55 -0.87 0.78
CA GLY A 152 4.10 0.53 0.77
C GLY A 152 2.76 0.79 1.48
N TYR A 153 2.21 -0.17 2.22
CA TYR A 153 1.03 0.07 3.05
C TYR A 153 1.35 1.06 4.17
N ASN A 154 0.72 2.20 4.15
CA ASN A 154 1.15 3.35 4.94
C ASN A 154 0.37 3.56 6.25
N ARG A 155 -0.91 3.16 6.33
CA ARG A 155 -1.78 3.46 7.49
C ARG A 155 -1.26 2.90 8.82
N PRO A 156 -0.66 1.72 8.90
CA PRO A 156 -0.01 1.20 10.10
C PRO A 156 1.03 2.15 10.71
N PHE A 157 1.70 2.94 9.89
CA PHE A 157 2.74 3.88 10.31
C PHE A 157 2.24 5.27 10.69
N SER A 158 0.93 5.53 10.60
CA SER A 158 0.38 6.82 11.04
C SER A 158 0.51 7.01 12.55
N ALA A 159 0.69 8.24 12.99
CA ALA A 159 0.80 8.55 14.42
C ALA A 159 -0.46 8.14 15.20
N ALA A 160 -1.65 8.18 14.56
CA ALA A 160 -2.89 7.73 15.17
C ALA A 160 -2.87 6.23 15.46
N VAL A 161 -2.52 5.39 14.47
CA VAL A 161 -2.49 3.92 14.60
C VAL A 161 -1.40 3.48 15.56
N ARG A 162 -0.20 4.08 15.47
CA ARG A 162 0.90 3.82 16.40
C ARG A 162 0.53 4.17 17.84
N HIS A 163 -0.26 5.23 18.07
CA HIS A 163 -0.76 5.54 19.40
C HIS A 163 -1.74 4.48 19.90
N LEU A 164 -2.66 4.01 19.06
CA LEU A 164 -3.61 2.95 19.40
C LEU A 164 -2.90 1.63 19.70
N TYR A 165 -1.81 1.31 18.99
CA TYR A 165 -1.00 0.12 19.29
C TYR A 165 -0.58 0.05 20.76
N HIS A 166 -0.12 1.16 21.35
CA HIS A 166 0.29 1.19 22.77
C HIS A 166 -0.87 0.98 23.75
N LEU A 167 -2.10 1.24 23.33
CA LEU A 167 -3.29 1.07 24.18
C LEU A 167 -3.96 -0.29 23.99
N MET A 168 -3.83 -0.89 22.82
CA MET A 168 -4.59 -2.09 22.40
C MET A 168 -3.73 -3.35 22.30
N LYS A 169 -2.39 -3.21 22.28
CA LYS A 169 -1.48 -4.36 22.18
C LYS A 169 -1.72 -5.38 23.30
N GLY A 170 -1.96 -6.64 22.90
CA GLY A 170 -2.17 -7.75 23.84
C GLY A 170 -3.58 -7.80 24.45
N VAL A 171 -4.50 -6.93 24.04
CA VAL A 171 -5.92 -7.03 24.45
C VAL A 171 -6.56 -8.18 23.68
N ASP A 172 -6.87 -9.26 24.37
CA ASP A 172 -7.46 -10.47 23.78
C ASP A 172 -9.01 -10.44 23.89
N GLN A 173 -9.60 -9.45 23.22
CA GLN A 173 -11.04 -9.29 23.09
C GLN A 173 -11.41 -9.02 21.63
N PRO A 174 -12.64 -9.33 21.19
CA PRO A 174 -13.08 -9.05 19.83
C PRO A 174 -12.90 -7.58 19.45
N LEU A 175 -12.38 -7.34 18.24
CA LEU A 175 -12.22 -6.03 17.64
C LEU A 175 -13.44 -5.69 16.77
N THR A 176 -14.05 -4.53 17.00
CA THR A 176 -14.96 -3.90 16.03
C THR A 176 -14.24 -2.77 15.34
N LEU A 177 -14.12 -2.85 14.01
CA LEU A 177 -13.49 -1.85 13.15
C LEU A 177 -14.45 -1.44 12.04
N ASN A 178 -14.78 -0.15 11.94
CA ASN A 178 -15.63 0.37 10.86
C ASN A 178 -14.89 1.49 10.12
N CYS A 179 -14.64 1.28 8.82
CA CYS A 179 -14.00 2.22 7.92
C CYS A 179 -15.03 2.76 6.90
N PHE A 180 -15.26 4.07 6.89
CA PHE A 180 -16.03 4.74 5.84
C PHE A 180 -15.09 5.57 4.98
N ILE A 181 -15.07 5.30 3.68
CA ILE A 181 -14.10 5.87 2.74
C ILE A 181 -14.83 6.54 1.58
N SER A 182 -14.58 7.84 1.40
CA SER A 182 -14.88 8.56 0.16
C SER A 182 -13.63 8.54 -0.72
N GLY A 183 -13.67 7.72 -1.77
CA GLY A 183 -12.58 7.53 -2.71
C GLY A 183 -12.70 8.43 -3.93
N HIS A 184 -11.69 8.39 -4.80
CA HIS A 184 -11.72 9.11 -6.07
C HIS A 184 -12.74 8.54 -7.05
N VAL A 185 -13.36 9.41 -7.83
CA VAL A 185 -14.14 9.01 -9.02
C VAL A 185 -13.16 8.55 -10.10
N LEU A 186 -13.34 7.32 -10.60
CA LEU A 186 -12.51 6.78 -11.69
C LEU A 186 -13.27 6.86 -13.01
N GLY A 187 -12.72 7.56 -13.99
CA GLY A 187 -13.25 7.56 -15.35
C GLY A 187 -13.24 6.15 -15.98
N PRO A 188 -14.01 5.92 -17.05
CA PRO A 188 -14.12 4.60 -17.68
C PRO A 188 -12.78 4.09 -18.22
N GLU A 189 -11.92 4.97 -18.69
CA GLU A 189 -10.58 4.64 -19.24
C GLU A 189 -9.47 4.62 -18.19
N HIS A 190 -9.81 4.72 -16.90
CA HIS A 190 -8.79 4.72 -15.86
C HIS A 190 -8.12 3.35 -15.79
N TRP A 191 -6.79 3.34 -15.67
CA TRP A 191 -5.97 2.13 -15.72
C TRP A 191 -6.31 1.10 -14.62
N TYR A 192 -6.88 1.50 -13.48
CA TYR A 192 -7.39 0.58 -12.45
C TYR A 192 -8.52 -0.33 -12.95
N ARG A 193 -9.19 0.02 -14.06
CA ARG A 193 -10.29 -0.77 -14.62
C ARG A 193 -9.81 -1.90 -15.52
N LYS A 194 -8.52 -1.94 -15.81
CA LYS A 194 -7.94 -3.03 -16.57
C LYS A 194 -7.92 -4.29 -15.70
N PRO A 195 -8.33 -5.46 -16.22
CA PRO A 195 -8.40 -6.70 -15.45
C PRO A 195 -7.08 -7.07 -14.76
N GLU A 196 -5.97 -6.86 -15.44
CA GLU A 196 -4.63 -7.15 -14.94
C GLU A 196 -4.19 -6.27 -13.75
N GLU A 197 -4.87 -5.18 -13.46
CA GLU A 197 -4.53 -4.25 -12.37
C GLU A 197 -5.24 -4.58 -11.04
N GLY A 198 -6.13 -5.59 -11.03
CA GLY A 198 -6.70 -6.17 -9.81
C GLY A 198 -7.87 -5.41 -9.18
N THR A 199 -8.62 -4.62 -9.92
CA THR A 199 -9.79 -3.85 -9.45
C THR A 199 -9.46 -2.77 -8.40
N ARG A 200 -10.48 -2.03 -7.97
CA ARG A 200 -10.33 -1.08 -6.85
C ARG A 200 -10.12 -1.76 -5.49
N VAL A 201 -10.41 -3.04 -5.37
CA VAL A 201 -10.08 -3.77 -4.14
C VAL A 201 -8.57 -3.74 -3.94
N CYS A 202 -7.79 -4.13 -4.94
CA CYS A 202 -6.32 -4.07 -4.89
C CYS A 202 -5.81 -2.62 -4.84
N GLY A 203 -6.35 -1.75 -5.69
CA GLY A 203 -5.88 -0.37 -5.81
C GLY A 203 -6.20 0.53 -4.61
N ASN A 204 -7.35 0.32 -3.96
CA ASN A 204 -7.85 1.16 -2.86
C ASN A 204 -8.13 0.38 -1.59
N VAL A 205 -9.07 -0.59 -1.61
CA VAL A 205 -9.58 -1.26 -0.39
C VAL A 205 -8.49 -2.01 0.36
N GLY A 206 -7.49 -2.54 -0.34
CA GLY A 206 -6.33 -3.20 0.25
C GLY A 206 -5.66 -2.42 1.39
N HIS A 207 -5.72 -1.10 1.37
CA HIS A 207 -5.20 -0.27 2.47
C HIS A 207 -5.91 -0.49 3.81
N TRP A 208 -7.23 -0.65 3.81
CA TRP A 208 -8.03 -0.83 5.04
C TRP A 208 -8.10 -2.29 5.44
N LEU A 209 -8.01 -3.22 4.49
CA LEU A 209 -7.81 -4.65 4.78
C LEU A 209 -6.46 -4.87 5.45
N ASP A 210 -5.41 -4.23 4.94
CA ASP A 210 -4.08 -4.26 5.56
C ASP A 210 -4.07 -3.65 6.97
N LEU A 211 -4.76 -2.52 7.16
CA LEU A 211 -4.91 -1.92 8.48
C LEU A 211 -5.66 -2.84 9.45
N ALA A 212 -6.74 -3.50 9.00
CA ALA A 212 -7.51 -4.43 9.82
C ALA A 212 -6.65 -5.61 10.27
N VAL A 213 -5.96 -6.27 9.33
CA VAL A 213 -5.04 -7.38 9.65
C VAL A 213 -3.93 -6.93 10.60
N HIS A 214 -3.33 -5.75 10.37
CA HIS A 214 -2.33 -5.18 11.26
C HIS A 214 -2.84 -5.02 12.69
N MET A 215 -4.03 -4.44 12.86
CA MET A 215 -4.62 -4.24 14.19
C MET A 215 -4.99 -5.56 14.87
N LEU A 216 -5.51 -6.52 14.12
CA LEU A 216 -5.82 -7.85 14.63
C LEU A 216 -4.56 -8.62 15.08
N CYS A 217 -3.43 -8.43 14.40
CA CYS A 217 -2.14 -9.01 14.78
C CYS A 217 -1.54 -8.42 16.06
N TRP A 218 -2.12 -7.37 16.65
CA TRP A 218 -1.64 -6.82 17.93
C TRP A 218 -1.88 -7.75 19.13
N SER A 219 -2.81 -8.69 18.97
CA SER A 219 -3.02 -9.80 19.92
C SER A 219 -2.86 -11.14 19.19
N SER A 220 -3.95 -11.76 18.78
CA SER A 220 -3.97 -12.98 17.98
C SER A 220 -4.89 -12.80 16.79
N LEU A 221 -4.39 -13.04 15.58
CA LEU A 221 -5.20 -13.02 14.37
C LEU A 221 -6.04 -14.31 14.28
N PRO A 222 -7.37 -14.24 14.27
CA PRO A 222 -8.23 -15.41 14.06
C PRO A 222 -7.98 -16.02 12.68
N ASP A 223 -8.08 -17.35 12.60
CA ASP A 223 -7.84 -18.07 11.34
C ASP A 223 -9.03 -18.01 10.39
N LYS A 224 -10.24 -18.19 10.92
CA LYS A 224 -11.46 -18.36 10.12
C LYS A 224 -12.33 -17.11 10.11
N TRP A 225 -12.80 -16.77 8.92
CA TRP A 225 -13.59 -15.58 8.65
C TRP A 225 -14.76 -15.86 7.72
N GLY A 226 -15.92 -15.30 8.02
CA GLY A 226 -17.01 -15.10 7.07
C GLY A 226 -16.82 -13.75 6.39
N ILE A 227 -16.80 -13.72 5.06
CA ILE A 227 -16.67 -12.50 4.26
C ILE A 227 -17.98 -12.27 3.52
N THR A 228 -18.61 -11.11 3.74
CA THR A 228 -19.81 -10.68 3.03
C THR A 228 -19.50 -9.43 2.22
N THR A 229 -19.92 -9.39 0.96
CA THR A 229 -19.77 -8.25 0.06
C THR A 229 -21.12 -7.78 -0.46
N VAL A 230 -21.35 -6.47 -0.44
CA VAL A 230 -22.56 -5.83 -0.96
C VAL A 230 -22.15 -4.74 -1.95
N TYR A 231 -22.78 -4.74 -3.11
CA TYR A 231 -22.51 -3.80 -4.19
C TYR A 231 -23.75 -2.93 -4.44
N SER A 232 -23.56 -1.64 -4.65
CA SER A 232 -24.66 -0.74 -5.01
C SER A 232 -25.09 -0.92 -6.47
N ASN A 233 -24.18 -1.42 -7.33
CA ASN A 233 -24.39 -1.63 -8.76
C ASN A 233 -23.69 -2.89 -9.22
N ALA A 234 -24.43 -3.78 -9.90
CA ALA A 234 -23.89 -5.04 -10.41
C ALA A 234 -22.88 -4.88 -11.56
N MET A 235 -22.91 -3.75 -12.29
CA MET A 235 -22.02 -3.49 -13.42
C MET A 235 -20.69 -2.84 -12.98
N THR A 236 -20.71 -2.07 -11.87
CA THR A 236 -19.53 -1.38 -11.33
C THR A 236 -19.38 -1.72 -9.85
N ARG A 237 -19.21 -3.02 -9.56
CA ARG A 237 -19.26 -3.58 -8.19
C ARG A 237 -18.23 -2.97 -7.25
N ASP A 238 -17.10 -2.52 -7.77
CA ASP A 238 -15.98 -1.99 -6.99
C ASP A 238 -16.00 -0.46 -6.80
N GLU A 239 -17.06 0.23 -7.21
CA GLU A 239 -17.19 1.69 -7.04
C GLU A 239 -17.83 2.06 -5.70
N ASP A 240 -18.99 1.46 -5.41
CA ASP A 240 -19.73 1.68 -4.18
C ASP A 240 -20.03 0.30 -3.57
N MET A 241 -19.28 -0.09 -2.56
CA MET A 241 -19.38 -1.42 -1.96
C MET A 241 -19.19 -1.38 -0.45
N ALA A 242 -19.77 -2.36 0.22
CA ALA A 242 -19.50 -2.69 1.61
C ALA A 242 -18.91 -4.10 1.71
N ILE A 243 -17.91 -4.24 2.56
CA ILE A 243 -17.26 -5.51 2.89
C ILE A 243 -17.38 -5.69 4.39
N VAL A 244 -17.97 -6.79 4.81
CA VAL A 244 -18.11 -7.16 6.23
C VAL A 244 -17.34 -8.45 6.46
N LEU A 245 -16.46 -8.44 7.45
CA LEU A 245 -15.68 -9.59 7.88
C LEU A 245 -16.09 -9.94 9.31
N THR A 246 -16.39 -11.20 9.57
CA THR A 246 -16.67 -11.72 10.91
C THR A 246 -15.77 -12.90 11.21
N SER A 247 -15.09 -12.90 12.36
CA SER A 247 -14.23 -14.00 12.76
C SER A 247 -14.90 -14.97 13.73
N GLU A 248 -14.33 -16.15 13.88
CA GLU A 248 -14.73 -17.14 14.89
C GLU A 248 -14.60 -16.62 16.34
N ARG A 249 -13.76 -15.62 16.58
CA ARG A 249 -13.61 -14.94 17.88
C ARG A 249 -14.71 -13.90 18.13
N GLY A 250 -15.46 -13.50 17.11
CA GLY A 250 -16.49 -12.45 17.15
C GLY A 250 -15.98 -11.07 16.76
N ASP A 251 -14.81 -10.96 16.11
CA ASP A 251 -14.40 -9.70 15.49
C ASP A 251 -15.36 -9.29 14.38
N LEU A 252 -15.55 -7.99 14.23
CA LEU A 252 -16.38 -7.39 13.20
C LEU A 252 -15.62 -6.27 12.51
N VAL A 253 -15.26 -6.48 11.24
CA VAL A 253 -14.64 -5.47 10.40
C VAL A 253 -15.61 -5.08 9.30
N ASN A 254 -15.90 -3.78 9.17
CA ASN A 254 -16.76 -3.23 8.11
C ASN A 254 -15.98 -2.16 7.33
N ILE A 255 -15.92 -2.32 6.01
CA ILE A 255 -15.24 -1.37 5.11
C ILE A 255 -16.25 -0.94 4.05
N ILE A 256 -16.59 0.35 4.04
CA ILE A 256 -17.46 0.95 3.04
C ILE A 256 -16.63 1.87 2.16
N LEU A 257 -16.55 1.56 0.87
CA LEU A 257 -15.98 2.43 -0.15
C LEU A 257 -17.12 3.05 -0.96
N THR A 258 -17.08 4.37 -1.13
CA THR A 258 -17.95 5.11 -2.05
C THR A 258 -17.14 6.02 -2.96
N ALA A 259 -17.56 6.13 -4.22
CA ALA A 259 -16.90 6.95 -5.25
C ALA A 259 -17.90 7.87 -5.97
N ARG A 260 -18.99 8.28 -5.29
CA ARG A 260 -20.05 9.10 -5.88
C ARG A 260 -19.68 10.56 -6.12
N GLY A 261 -18.64 11.04 -5.45
CA GLY A 261 -18.16 12.40 -5.60
C GLY A 261 -16.66 12.47 -5.38
N GLU A 262 -15.97 13.34 -6.13
CA GLU A 262 -14.54 13.56 -5.99
C GLU A 262 -14.25 14.34 -4.70
N PRO A 263 -13.57 13.77 -3.71
CA PRO A 263 -13.19 14.49 -2.52
C PRO A 263 -12.16 15.57 -2.84
N PHE A 264 -12.42 16.82 -2.45
CA PHE A 264 -11.58 17.98 -2.76
C PHE A 264 -10.11 17.80 -2.36
N GLU A 265 -9.87 17.13 -1.23
CA GLU A 265 -8.53 16.98 -0.64
C GLU A 265 -7.89 15.61 -0.90
N GLY A 266 -8.46 14.81 -1.79
CA GLY A 266 -8.15 13.40 -1.99
C GLY A 266 -8.99 12.51 -1.08
N ILE A 267 -8.62 11.25 -0.90
CA ILE A 267 -9.39 10.29 -0.10
C ILE A 267 -9.68 10.87 1.29
N ASN A 268 -10.98 10.88 1.66
CA ASN A 268 -11.46 11.18 3.00
C ASN A 268 -11.89 9.89 3.69
N GLU A 269 -11.49 9.71 4.94
CA GLU A 269 -11.71 8.45 5.64
C GLU A 269 -12.01 8.65 7.12
N THR A 270 -13.03 7.96 7.62
CA THR A 270 -13.34 7.90 9.04
C THR A 270 -13.24 6.46 9.51
N ILE A 271 -12.50 6.23 10.60
CA ILE A 271 -12.28 4.90 11.17
C ILE A 271 -12.76 4.92 12.61
N ASN A 272 -13.74 4.08 12.93
CA ASN A 272 -14.24 3.87 14.28
C ASN A 272 -13.79 2.49 14.78
N ILE A 273 -13.36 2.43 16.03
CA ILE A 273 -12.72 1.27 16.62
C ILE A 273 -13.29 1.06 18.01
N GLN A 274 -13.60 -0.19 18.33
CA GLN A 274 -13.92 -0.61 19.70
C GLN A 274 -13.25 -1.95 20.00
N GLN A 275 -12.58 -2.03 21.13
CA GLN A 275 -12.02 -3.28 21.67
C GLN A 275 -11.99 -3.17 23.20
N GLY A 276 -12.69 -4.08 23.87
CA GLY A 276 -12.87 -3.97 25.31
C GLY A 276 -13.57 -2.68 25.72
N ASP A 277 -12.98 -1.98 26.69
CA ASP A 277 -13.45 -0.68 27.18
C ASP A 277 -12.93 0.51 26.36
N LEU A 278 -12.09 0.26 25.36
CA LEU A 278 -11.55 1.30 24.51
C LEU A 278 -12.46 1.55 23.31
N ILE A 279 -12.84 2.81 23.12
CA ILE A 279 -13.51 3.32 21.93
C ILE A 279 -12.59 4.37 21.31
N ALA A 280 -12.34 4.28 19.99
CA ALA A 280 -11.54 5.26 19.31
C ALA A 280 -12.16 5.68 17.98
N LYS A 281 -11.86 6.92 17.58
CA LYS A 281 -12.21 7.48 16.28
C LYS A 281 -11.02 8.17 15.67
N ILE A 282 -10.64 7.75 14.46
CA ILE A 282 -9.71 8.47 13.59
C ILE A 282 -10.53 9.22 12.56
N ASP A 283 -10.38 10.55 12.51
CA ASP A 283 -11.02 11.41 11.53
C ASP A 283 -9.97 11.91 10.55
N ASP A 284 -10.03 11.37 9.34
CA ASP A 284 -9.18 11.69 8.20
C ASP A 284 -7.67 11.76 8.52
N PHE A 285 -7.20 10.99 9.50
CA PHE A 285 -5.81 11.05 10.02
C PHE A 285 -5.34 12.46 10.40
N ARG A 286 -6.27 13.35 10.69
CA ARG A 286 -6.07 14.69 11.24
C ARG A 286 -6.36 14.76 12.72
N GLN A 287 -7.25 13.89 13.19
CA GLN A 287 -7.65 13.80 14.58
C GLN A 287 -7.81 12.37 15.02
N LEU A 288 -7.38 12.08 16.23
CA LEU A 288 -7.68 10.87 16.99
C LEU A 288 -8.40 11.27 18.26
N VAL A 289 -9.51 10.60 18.54
CA VAL A 289 -10.22 10.68 19.83
C VAL A 289 -10.27 9.28 20.40
N VAL A 290 -9.90 9.14 21.68
CA VAL A 290 -9.93 7.87 22.40
C VAL A 290 -10.70 8.08 23.70
N TRP A 291 -11.66 7.21 23.95
CA TRP A 291 -12.37 7.05 25.23
C TRP A 291 -11.93 5.71 25.84
N GLN A 292 -11.50 5.72 27.08
CA GLN A 292 -11.15 4.51 27.82
C GLN A 292 -11.51 4.70 29.30
N GLY A 293 -12.52 3.98 29.76
CA GLY A 293 -13.12 4.22 31.07
C GLY A 293 -13.64 5.65 31.17
N ASP A 294 -13.18 6.40 32.17
CA ASP A 294 -13.49 7.81 32.40
C ASP A 294 -12.53 8.79 31.71
N LYS A 295 -11.57 8.28 30.94
CA LYS A 295 -10.55 9.09 30.27
C LYS A 295 -10.94 9.40 28.83
N LEU A 296 -10.75 10.66 28.45
CA LEU A 296 -10.91 11.16 27.10
C LEU A 296 -9.60 11.78 26.61
N VAL A 297 -9.02 11.22 25.55
CA VAL A 297 -7.82 11.75 24.91
C VAL A 297 -8.15 12.23 23.51
N LYS A 298 -7.76 13.48 23.18
CA LYS A 298 -7.88 14.05 21.84
C LYS A 298 -6.50 14.43 21.33
N ARG A 299 -6.15 13.98 20.13
CA ARG A 299 -4.90 14.33 19.44
C ARG A 299 -5.21 14.91 18.08
N ARG A 300 -4.50 15.96 17.71
CA ARG A 300 -4.55 16.55 16.37
C ARG A 300 -3.22 16.37 15.67
N PHE A 301 -3.29 16.06 14.38
CA PHE A 301 -2.11 15.87 13.53
C PHE A 301 -2.12 16.94 12.43
N TRP A 302 -1.04 17.68 12.36
CA TRP A 302 -0.82 18.62 11.29
C TRP A 302 0.65 18.57 10.86
N PRO A 303 0.90 18.37 9.57
CA PRO A 303 -0.06 18.04 8.49
C PRO A 303 -0.75 16.68 8.69
N LYS A 304 -1.82 16.39 7.91
CA LYS A 304 -2.49 15.09 7.85
C LYS A 304 -1.45 13.97 7.80
N ASP A 305 -1.49 13.05 8.75
CA ASP A 305 -0.51 11.96 8.87
C ASP A 305 -1.13 10.60 8.60
N VAL A 306 -1.10 10.19 7.35
CA VAL A 306 -1.51 8.84 6.92
C VAL A 306 -0.36 7.83 6.93
N GLY A 307 0.81 8.17 7.48
CA GLY A 307 1.95 7.26 7.66
C GLY A 307 2.90 7.10 6.48
N HIS A 308 2.71 7.79 5.35
CA HIS A 308 3.55 7.60 4.16
C HIS A 308 5.06 7.76 4.43
N HIS A 309 5.44 8.75 5.25
CA HIS A 309 6.86 9.02 5.48
C HIS A 309 7.58 7.82 6.08
N LEU A 310 7.03 7.27 7.17
CA LEU A 310 7.63 6.11 7.85
C LEU A 310 7.54 4.84 6.99
N ALA A 311 6.42 4.63 6.28
CA ALA A 311 6.29 3.51 5.36
C ALA A 311 7.40 3.52 4.28
N ILE A 312 7.68 4.68 3.69
CA ILE A 312 8.67 4.83 2.62
C ILE A 312 10.10 4.63 3.12
N ILE A 313 10.38 5.04 4.34
CA ILE A 313 11.74 4.94 4.89
C ILE A 313 12.03 3.62 5.62
N GLN A 314 11.09 2.64 5.62
CA GLN A 314 11.31 1.33 6.23
C GLN A 314 12.68 0.70 5.89
N PRO A 315 13.17 0.73 4.63
CA PRO A 315 14.47 0.14 4.30
C PRO A 315 15.65 0.71 5.11
N PHE A 316 15.51 1.91 5.67
CA PHE A 316 16.54 2.62 6.43
C PHE A 316 16.22 2.69 7.93
N SER A 317 15.06 2.22 8.36
CA SER A 317 14.54 2.36 9.73
C SER A 317 14.67 1.04 10.49
N GLU A 318 14.70 1.12 11.82
CA GLU A 318 14.51 -0.03 12.69
C GLU A 318 13.02 -0.39 12.79
N GLU A 319 12.12 0.58 12.64
CA GLU A 319 10.68 0.38 12.64
C GLU A 319 10.25 -0.19 11.28
N LYS A 320 9.93 -1.48 11.27
CA LYS A 320 9.59 -2.26 10.07
C LYS A 320 8.34 -3.08 10.36
N ARG A 321 7.63 -3.41 9.30
CA ARG A 321 6.54 -4.39 9.37
C ARG A 321 7.06 -5.78 9.00
N GLU A 322 6.53 -6.77 9.69
CA GLU A 322 6.79 -8.16 9.37
C GLU A 322 6.13 -8.53 8.03
N TRP A 323 6.89 -9.21 7.16
CA TRP A 323 6.37 -9.64 5.87
C TRP A 323 5.14 -10.54 5.99
N ARG A 324 5.09 -11.36 7.04
CA ARG A 324 3.94 -12.24 7.30
C ARG A 324 2.62 -11.48 7.42
N GLU A 325 2.57 -10.33 8.08
CA GLU A 325 1.35 -9.52 8.15
C GLU A 325 0.91 -9.05 6.76
N VAL A 326 1.87 -8.62 5.93
CA VAL A 326 1.62 -8.15 4.57
C VAL A 326 1.15 -9.30 3.66
N GLU A 327 1.72 -10.47 3.81
CA GLU A 327 1.26 -11.68 3.11
C GLU A 327 -0.20 -11.99 3.45
N LEU A 328 -0.55 -12.01 4.74
CA LEU A 328 -1.91 -12.31 5.21
C LEU A 328 -2.91 -11.26 4.70
N SER A 329 -2.59 -9.97 4.80
CA SER A 329 -3.46 -8.92 4.30
C SER A 329 -3.63 -8.98 2.77
N THR A 330 -2.58 -9.39 2.05
CA THR A 330 -2.63 -9.58 0.59
C THR A 330 -3.50 -10.78 0.22
N LEU A 331 -3.41 -11.90 0.94
CA LEU A 331 -4.30 -13.06 0.72
C LEU A 331 -5.77 -12.71 0.88
N LEU A 332 -6.11 -12.01 1.97
CA LEU A 332 -7.47 -11.54 2.22
C LEU A 332 -7.95 -10.59 1.11
N MET A 333 -7.10 -9.66 0.70
CA MET A 333 -7.38 -8.72 -0.39
C MET A 333 -7.65 -9.46 -1.71
N LEU A 334 -6.83 -10.45 -2.07
CA LEU A 334 -7.00 -11.22 -3.32
C LEU A 334 -8.27 -12.06 -3.30
N CYS A 335 -8.63 -12.65 -2.15
CA CYS A 335 -9.91 -13.35 -1.99
C CYS A 335 -11.09 -12.40 -2.27
N ILE A 336 -11.10 -11.22 -1.65
CA ILE A 336 -12.17 -10.23 -1.84
C ILE A 336 -12.18 -9.68 -3.27
N ALA A 337 -11.01 -9.45 -3.88
CA ALA A 337 -10.92 -9.03 -5.28
C ALA A 337 -11.58 -10.05 -6.22
N ARG A 338 -11.33 -11.34 -6.00
CA ARG A 338 -11.98 -12.44 -6.73
C ARG A 338 -13.48 -12.45 -6.53
N MET A 339 -13.98 -12.28 -5.29
CA MET A 339 -15.43 -12.19 -5.00
C MET A 339 -16.08 -11.05 -5.78
N VAL A 340 -15.43 -9.87 -5.81
CA VAL A 340 -15.93 -8.69 -6.55
C VAL A 340 -16.00 -8.97 -8.05
N VAL A 341 -14.97 -9.58 -8.63
CA VAL A 341 -14.95 -9.95 -10.05
C VAL A 341 -16.07 -10.92 -10.37
N ASN A 342 -16.24 -11.97 -9.56
CA ASN A 342 -17.26 -12.99 -9.77
C ASN A 342 -18.69 -12.49 -9.46
N GLY A 343 -18.83 -11.47 -8.61
CA GLY A 343 -20.12 -11.03 -8.06
C GLY A 343 -20.61 -11.89 -6.90
N ASP A 344 -19.68 -12.56 -6.22
CA ASP A 344 -20.01 -13.37 -5.04
C ASP A 344 -20.38 -12.45 -3.87
N HIS A 345 -21.37 -12.86 -3.08
CA HIS A 345 -21.83 -12.10 -1.91
C HIS A 345 -21.33 -12.63 -0.58
N PHE A 346 -20.89 -13.89 -0.54
CA PHE A 346 -20.40 -14.54 0.67
C PHE A 346 -19.32 -15.57 0.36
N CYS A 347 -18.30 -15.65 1.20
CA CYS A 347 -17.40 -16.80 1.25
C CYS A 347 -16.88 -17.03 2.67
N GLU A 348 -16.51 -18.27 2.97
CA GLU A 348 -15.68 -18.62 4.11
C GLU A 348 -14.21 -18.51 3.71
N PHE A 349 -13.39 -18.00 4.60
CA PHE A 349 -11.97 -17.77 4.38
C PHE A 349 -11.17 -18.26 5.59
N SER A 350 -10.06 -18.95 5.35
CA SER A 350 -9.12 -19.36 6.39
C SER A 350 -7.70 -18.99 5.97
N PHE A 351 -7.02 -18.22 6.82
CA PHE A 351 -5.63 -17.83 6.56
C PHE A 351 -4.71 -19.04 6.44
N SER A 352 -4.87 -20.04 7.31
CA SER A 352 -4.04 -21.25 7.29
C SER A 352 -4.24 -22.09 6.04
N GLU A 353 -5.47 -22.17 5.52
CA GLU A 353 -5.76 -22.89 4.27
C GLU A 353 -5.18 -22.14 3.07
N GLU A 354 -5.36 -20.83 2.99
CA GLU A 354 -4.81 -20.03 1.89
C GLU A 354 -3.28 -20.03 1.90
N GLN A 355 -2.63 -19.99 3.07
CA GLN A 355 -1.17 -20.12 3.17
C GLN A 355 -0.68 -21.51 2.73
N LYS A 356 -1.42 -22.59 3.03
CA LYS A 356 -1.09 -23.92 2.51
C LYS A 356 -1.18 -23.98 0.99
N ARG A 357 -2.19 -23.32 0.38
CA ARG A 357 -2.30 -23.21 -1.08
C ARG A 357 -1.13 -22.44 -1.70
N LEU A 358 -0.62 -21.39 -1.02
CA LEU A 358 0.58 -20.68 -1.46
C LEU A 358 1.85 -21.54 -1.44
N THR A 359 1.93 -22.55 -0.58
CA THR A 359 3.12 -23.39 -0.43
C THR A 359 3.03 -24.72 -1.17
N GLY A 360 1.84 -25.09 -1.65
CA GLY A 360 1.59 -26.31 -2.40
C GLY A 360 2.02 -26.22 -3.87
N PRO A 361 2.16 -27.37 -4.58
CA PRO A 361 2.36 -27.35 -6.01
C PRO A 361 1.14 -26.67 -6.70
N PRO A 362 1.35 -25.96 -7.83
CA PRO A 362 0.26 -25.32 -8.55
C PRO A 362 -0.84 -26.33 -8.89
N SER A 363 -2.09 -25.94 -8.62
CA SER A 363 -3.25 -26.79 -8.90
C SER A 363 -3.36 -27.05 -10.39
N ARG A 364 -3.50 -28.34 -10.80
CA ARG A 364 -3.56 -28.79 -12.21
C ARG A 364 -4.77 -28.27 -13.00
N HIS A 365 -5.63 -27.42 -12.42
CA HIS A 365 -6.90 -27.01 -13.03
C HIS A 365 -6.89 -25.70 -13.81
N GLU A 366 -5.77 -24.97 -13.89
CA GLU A 366 -5.71 -23.66 -14.58
C GLU A 366 -4.83 -23.64 -15.84
N THR A 367 -4.27 -24.78 -16.27
CA THR A 367 -3.43 -24.83 -17.50
C THR A 367 -4.21 -25.06 -18.80
N ASP A 368 -5.52 -25.31 -18.74
CA ASP A 368 -6.30 -25.63 -19.96
C ASP A 368 -7.09 -24.49 -20.59
N SER A 369 -7.03 -23.26 -20.04
CA SER A 369 -7.75 -22.10 -20.65
C SER A 369 -6.87 -21.10 -21.42
N ALA A 370 -5.59 -21.41 -21.65
CA ALA A 370 -4.67 -20.52 -22.36
C ALA A 370 -4.28 -20.99 -23.78
N ILE A 371 -5.00 -21.98 -24.33
CA ILE A 371 -4.82 -22.41 -25.73
C ILE A 371 -6.21 -22.60 -26.36
N THR A 372 -6.83 -21.54 -26.78
CA THR A 372 -7.70 -21.44 -27.96
C THR A 372 -7.86 -19.96 -28.36
#